data_36188925bdc1f13d79c31072334d71be
#
_entry.id   36188925bdc1f13d79c31072334d71be
#
_cell.length_a   1.000
_cell.length_b   1.000
_cell.length_c   1.000
_cell.angle_alpha   90.00
_cell.angle_beta   90.00
_cell.angle_gamma   90.00
#
_symmetry.space_group_name_H-M   'P 1'
#
loop_
_entity.id
_entity.type
_entity.pdbx_description
1 polymer ?
#
loop_
_entity_poly.entity_id
_entity_poly.type
_entity_poly.pdbx_seq_one_letter_code
_entity_poly.pdbx_strand_id
1 'polypeptide(L)'
;DIAVLTLGRVSGEGCDRRVEDFLLKENELALIKQVSAAYRAAGKKLVVVLNICSPVETASWKGLADAVVCAFQPGQEVGNCITDILTGKVNPSGKLPMTFAVKYGDAPSDANFPFDYEFKMPSFAMGTGMNFKSEKKEEKPKEPEKNVDFTNYEEGIYVGYRYFDTFGKEVSYPFGHGLSYTAFDYAVE
;
A
#
# COMPACT_ATOMS: atom_id res chain seq x y z
N ASP A 1 23.10 -13.70 9.49
CA ASP A 1 22.04 -14.24 8.60
C ASP A 1 20.80 -13.36 8.70
N ILE A 2 20.18 -13.06 7.56
CA ILE A 2 19.02 -12.19 7.43
C ILE A 2 17.96 -12.93 6.61
N ALA A 3 16.69 -12.88 7.03
CA ALA A 3 15.57 -13.24 6.19
C ALA A 3 15.12 -12.02 5.38
N VAL A 4 14.79 -12.22 4.12
CA VAL A 4 14.16 -11.21 3.27
C VAL A 4 12.82 -11.77 2.79
N LEU A 5 11.73 -11.10 3.15
CA LEU A 5 10.38 -11.39 2.66
C LEU A 5 9.94 -10.30 1.70
N THR A 6 9.44 -10.69 0.53
CA THR A 6 8.88 -9.75 -0.43
C THR A 6 7.36 -9.86 -0.45
N LEU A 7 6.68 -8.72 -0.29
CA LEU A 7 5.25 -8.58 -0.49
C LEU A 7 4.99 -7.84 -1.80
N GLY A 8 4.17 -8.42 -2.66
CA GLY A 8 3.81 -7.85 -3.96
C GLY A 8 2.35 -7.42 -4.04
N ARG A 9 2.08 -6.34 -4.75
CA ARG A 9 0.73 -5.93 -5.14
C ARG A 9 0.73 -5.53 -6.61
N VAL A 10 -0.28 -6.00 -7.31
CA VAL A 10 -0.52 -5.64 -8.71
C VAL A 10 -1.20 -4.27 -8.75
N SER A 11 -0.86 -3.45 -9.75
CA SER A 11 -1.41 -2.09 -9.89
C SER A 11 -2.91 -2.07 -10.19
N GLY A 12 -3.41 -3.08 -10.89
CA GLY A 12 -4.82 -3.12 -11.26
C GLY A 12 -5.20 -2.03 -12.26
N GLU A 13 -4.36 -1.73 -13.26
CA GLU A 13 -4.70 -0.78 -14.31
C GLU A 13 -6.05 -1.11 -14.95
N GLY A 14 -6.92 -0.10 -15.09
CA GLY A 14 -8.26 -0.26 -15.64
C GLY A 14 -9.34 -0.62 -14.61
N CYS A 15 -8.99 -0.80 -13.34
CA CYS A 15 -9.94 -0.99 -12.25
C CYS A 15 -9.38 -0.44 -10.94
N ASP A 16 -10.27 0.00 -10.05
CA ASP A 16 -9.87 0.46 -8.72
C ASP A 16 -9.45 -0.71 -7.83
N ARG A 17 -8.49 -0.45 -6.94
CA ARG A 17 -8.11 -1.39 -5.91
C ARG A 17 -9.20 -1.47 -4.85
N ARG A 18 -9.43 -2.68 -4.35
CA ARG A 18 -10.36 -2.94 -3.25
C ARG A 18 -9.69 -2.72 -1.89
N VAL A 19 -10.51 -2.62 -0.84
CA VAL A 19 -10.01 -2.52 0.55
C VAL A 19 -9.12 -3.71 0.89
N GLU A 20 -9.46 -4.90 0.40
CA GLU A 20 -8.68 -6.13 0.62
C GLU A 20 -7.27 -6.04 0.03
N ASP A 21 -7.07 -5.23 -1.02
CA ASP A 21 -5.75 -5.01 -1.61
C ASP A 21 -4.85 -4.08 -0.77
N PHE A 22 -5.47 -3.26 0.10
CA PHE A 22 -4.75 -2.47 1.09
C PHE A 22 -4.27 -3.34 2.25
N LEU A 23 -5.07 -4.31 2.66
CA LEU A 23 -4.76 -5.18 3.78
C LEU A 23 -3.75 -6.28 3.39
N LEU A 24 -3.04 -6.81 4.38
CA LEU A 24 -2.32 -8.07 4.20
C LEU A 24 -3.31 -9.23 4.19
N LYS A 25 -3.04 -10.19 3.31
CA LYS A 25 -3.75 -11.47 3.35
C LYS A 25 -3.36 -12.24 4.62
N GLU A 26 -4.27 -13.06 5.12
CA GLU A 26 -4.03 -13.83 6.35
C GLU A 26 -2.74 -14.67 6.29
N ASN A 27 -2.48 -15.31 5.15
CA ASN A 27 -1.27 -16.11 4.97
C ASN A 27 0.01 -15.25 4.91
N GLU A 28 -0.05 -14.02 4.39
CA GLU A 28 1.09 -13.09 4.38
C GLU A 28 1.42 -12.66 5.81
N LEU A 29 0.41 -12.28 6.58
CA LEU A 29 0.57 -11.90 7.99
C LEU A 29 1.08 -13.07 8.84
N ALA A 30 0.54 -14.27 8.63
CA ALA A 30 0.99 -15.48 9.30
C ALA A 30 2.47 -15.79 8.99
N LEU A 31 2.88 -15.65 7.74
CA LEU A 31 4.26 -15.84 7.31
C LEU A 31 5.21 -14.83 7.99
N ILE A 32 4.85 -13.54 7.99
CA ILE A 32 5.66 -12.51 8.68
C ILE A 32 5.81 -12.85 10.16
N LYS A 33 4.73 -13.21 10.85
CA LYS A 33 4.75 -13.57 12.27
C LYS A 33 5.66 -14.79 12.52
N GLN A 34 5.53 -15.83 11.72
CA GLN A 34 6.30 -17.06 11.85
C GLN A 34 7.79 -16.81 11.63
N VAL A 35 8.16 -16.12 10.56
CA VAL A 35 9.58 -15.83 10.26
C VAL A 35 10.17 -14.88 11.29
N SER A 36 9.43 -13.84 11.69
CA SER A 36 9.86 -12.91 12.75
C SER A 36 10.17 -13.65 14.04
N ALA A 37 9.26 -14.53 14.49
CA ALA A 37 9.46 -15.30 15.72
C ALA A 37 10.70 -16.21 15.64
N ALA A 38 10.84 -16.95 14.53
CA ALA A 38 11.97 -17.88 14.34
C ALA A 38 13.31 -17.14 14.28
N TYR A 39 13.38 -16.03 13.54
CA TYR A 39 14.63 -15.28 13.38
C TYR A 39 15.01 -14.52 14.65
N ARG A 40 14.04 -13.93 15.36
CA ARG A 40 14.31 -13.31 16.67
C ARG A 40 14.82 -14.32 17.70
N ALA A 41 14.23 -15.51 17.76
CA ALA A 41 14.70 -16.57 18.65
C ALA A 41 16.13 -17.01 18.35
N ALA A 42 16.55 -16.91 17.09
CA ALA A 42 17.91 -17.23 16.65
C ALA A 42 18.89 -16.02 16.70
N GLY A 43 18.44 -14.85 17.20
CA GLY A 43 19.25 -13.61 17.20
C GLY A 43 19.51 -13.03 15.81
N LYS A 44 18.67 -13.37 14.82
CA LYS A 44 18.79 -12.98 13.42
C LYS A 44 17.76 -11.90 13.06
N LYS A 45 17.85 -11.33 11.86
CA LYS A 45 17.07 -10.18 11.39
C LYS A 45 16.07 -10.55 10.30
N LEU A 46 14.96 -9.84 10.28
CA LEU A 46 13.95 -9.88 9.23
C LEU A 46 13.85 -8.55 8.52
N VAL A 47 14.01 -8.57 7.19
CA VAL A 47 13.73 -7.44 6.31
C VAL A 47 12.49 -7.76 5.47
N VAL A 48 11.55 -6.84 5.41
CA VAL A 48 10.38 -6.95 4.52
C VAL A 48 10.55 -5.95 3.37
N VAL A 49 10.45 -6.45 2.14
CA VAL A 49 10.51 -5.64 0.91
C VAL A 49 9.09 -5.51 0.35
N LEU A 50 8.64 -4.28 0.16
CA LEU A 50 7.34 -3.95 -0.42
C LEU A 50 7.53 -3.62 -1.91
N ASN A 51 7.14 -4.54 -2.79
CA ASN A 51 7.03 -4.31 -4.23
C ASN A 51 5.55 -4.03 -4.55
N ILE A 52 5.14 -2.79 -4.37
CA ILE A 52 3.74 -2.37 -4.34
C ILE A 52 3.51 -1.14 -5.21
N CYS A 53 2.30 -1.01 -5.74
CA CYS A 53 1.91 0.12 -6.58
C CYS A 53 1.40 1.34 -5.80
N SER A 54 0.92 1.13 -4.57
CA SER A 54 0.36 2.16 -3.69
C SER A 54 0.45 1.70 -2.23
N PRO A 55 0.15 2.55 -1.25
CA PRO A 55 0.21 2.18 0.16
C PRO A 55 -0.55 0.90 0.48
N VAL A 56 0.01 0.15 1.41
CA VAL A 56 -0.62 -1.02 2.04
C VAL A 56 -0.63 -0.81 3.56
N GLU A 57 -1.50 -1.53 4.23
CA GLU A 57 -1.52 -1.53 5.69
C GLU A 57 -0.18 -2.03 6.24
N THR A 58 0.44 -1.24 7.09
CA THR A 58 1.74 -1.55 7.70
C THR A 58 1.72 -1.42 9.22
N ALA A 59 0.73 -0.74 9.79
CA ALA A 59 0.68 -0.43 11.21
C ALA A 59 0.63 -1.69 12.09
N SER A 60 -0.09 -2.73 11.66
CA SER A 60 -0.27 -3.96 12.44
C SER A 60 0.95 -4.88 12.47
N TRP A 61 1.87 -4.75 11.51
CA TRP A 61 2.96 -5.73 11.37
C TRP A 61 4.38 -5.12 11.24
N LYS A 62 4.52 -3.83 10.94
CA LYS A 62 5.86 -3.21 10.77
C LYS A 62 6.79 -3.46 11.96
N GLY A 63 6.26 -3.53 13.17
CA GLY A 63 7.03 -3.85 14.37
C GLY A 63 7.53 -5.30 14.46
N LEU A 64 7.10 -6.18 13.56
CA LEU A 64 7.61 -7.55 13.44
C LEU A 64 8.85 -7.65 12.57
N ALA A 65 9.12 -6.67 11.72
CA ALA A 65 10.33 -6.58 10.90
C ALA A 65 11.40 -5.72 11.58
N ASP A 66 12.66 -6.01 11.32
CA ASP A 66 13.79 -5.17 11.75
C ASP A 66 14.01 -4.00 10.76
N ALA A 67 13.64 -4.19 9.50
CA ALA A 67 13.61 -3.15 8.49
C ALA A 67 12.52 -3.40 7.46
N VAL A 68 11.98 -2.31 6.90
CA VAL A 68 11.02 -2.34 5.78
C VAL A 68 11.59 -1.51 4.64
N VAL A 69 11.72 -2.10 3.47
CA VAL A 69 12.17 -1.43 2.23
C VAL A 69 10.96 -1.26 1.32
N CYS A 70 10.52 -0.04 1.08
CA CYS A 70 9.47 0.24 0.12
C CYS A 70 10.11 0.49 -1.26
N ALA A 71 10.09 -0.54 -2.10
CA ALA A 71 10.67 -0.49 -3.44
C ALA A 71 9.71 0.09 -4.47
N PHE A 72 8.41 0.18 -4.16
CA PHE A 72 7.37 0.48 -5.14
C PHE A 72 7.45 -0.46 -6.36
N GLN A 73 7.40 0.09 -7.57
CA GLN A 73 7.49 -0.64 -8.84
C GLN A 73 8.73 -0.17 -9.63
N PRO A 74 9.95 -0.58 -9.25
CA PRO A 74 11.18 -0.04 -9.80
C PRO A 74 11.51 -0.56 -11.22
N GLY A 75 10.62 -1.31 -11.83
CA GLY A 75 10.77 -1.78 -13.21
C GLY A 75 11.76 -2.93 -13.36
N GLN A 76 12.44 -2.97 -14.51
CA GLN A 76 13.24 -4.11 -14.96
C GLN A 76 14.43 -4.41 -14.05
N GLU A 77 15.05 -3.39 -13.44
CA GLU A 77 16.24 -3.51 -12.61
C GLU A 77 15.93 -3.73 -11.11
N VAL A 78 14.71 -4.07 -10.77
CA VAL A 78 14.24 -4.20 -9.37
C VAL A 78 15.16 -5.09 -8.51
N GLY A 79 15.57 -6.23 -9.02
CA GLY A 79 16.43 -7.16 -8.29
C GLY A 79 17.80 -6.57 -7.97
N ASN A 80 18.42 -5.92 -8.95
CA ASN A 80 19.71 -5.26 -8.78
C ASN A 80 19.59 -4.09 -7.80
N CYS A 81 18.59 -3.23 -7.97
CA CYS A 81 18.38 -2.07 -7.08
C CYS A 81 18.16 -2.48 -5.63
N ILE A 82 17.31 -3.48 -5.37
CA ILE A 82 17.06 -3.97 -4.01
C ILE A 82 18.33 -4.60 -3.43
N THR A 83 19.04 -5.40 -4.21
CA THR A 83 20.30 -6.02 -3.78
C THR A 83 21.34 -4.98 -3.41
N ASP A 84 21.50 -3.93 -4.22
CA ASP A 84 22.47 -2.86 -3.97
C ASP A 84 22.16 -2.09 -2.67
N ILE A 85 20.87 -1.89 -2.35
CA ILE A 85 20.45 -1.33 -1.06
C ILE A 85 20.75 -2.30 0.09
N LEU A 86 20.29 -3.56 -0.01
CA LEU A 86 20.42 -4.52 1.08
C LEU A 86 21.88 -4.89 1.41
N THR A 87 22.77 -4.80 0.43
CA THR A 87 24.21 -5.04 0.61
C THR A 87 25.01 -3.80 1.02
N GLY A 88 24.34 -2.62 1.07
CA GLY A 88 25.01 -1.36 1.39
C GLY A 88 25.87 -0.78 0.27
N LYS A 89 25.79 -1.33 -0.94
CA LYS A 89 26.49 -0.78 -2.12
C LYS A 89 25.94 0.59 -2.51
N VAL A 90 24.61 0.78 -2.30
CA VAL A 90 23.94 2.06 -2.49
C VAL A 90 23.24 2.45 -1.18
N ASN A 91 23.45 3.69 -0.77
CA ASN A 91 22.79 4.26 0.41
C ASN A 91 21.33 4.63 0.08
N PRO A 92 20.33 4.12 0.79
CA PRO A 92 18.95 4.50 0.56
C PRO A 92 18.74 5.99 0.85
N SER A 93 18.10 6.69 -0.08
CA SER A 93 17.86 8.14 0.01
C SER A 93 16.41 8.52 -0.32
N GLY A 94 15.62 7.57 -0.79
CA GLY A 94 14.22 7.79 -1.14
C GLY A 94 13.38 8.22 0.07
N LYS A 95 12.41 9.10 -0.19
CA LYS A 95 11.41 9.56 0.78
C LYS A 95 10.02 9.19 0.29
N LEU A 96 9.13 8.81 1.19
CA LEU A 96 7.76 8.49 0.82
C LEU A 96 7.05 9.69 0.19
N PRO A 97 6.52 9.57 -1.03
CA PRO A 97 5.79 10.65 -1.70
C PRO A 97 4.33 10.74 -1.25
N MET A 98 3.95 9.96 -0.24
CA MET A 98 2.59 9.89 0.29
C MET A 98 2.59 9.43 1.73
N THR A 99 1.51 9.71 2.46
CA THR A 99 1.28 9.21 3.80
C THR A 99 0.78 7.76 3.75
N PHE A 100 1.31 6.89 4.60
CA PHE A 100 0.77 5.56 4.83
C PHE A 100 -0.17 5.63 6.02
N ALA A 101 -1.46 5.56 5.76
CA ALA A 101 -2.50 5.58 6.78
C ALA A 101 -2.47 4.32 7.67
N VAL A 102 -3.04 4.39 8.86
CA VAL A 102 -3.23 3.24 9.74
C VAL A 102 -4.35 2.35 9.20
N LYS A 103 -5.44 2.95 8.74
CA LYS A 103 -6.61 2.26 8.19
C LYS A 103 -6.96 2.79 6.81
N TYR A 104 -7.62 1.98 6.01
CA TYR A 104 -8.07 2.37 4.68
C TYR A 104 -8.97 3.62 4.72
N GLY A 105 -9.96 3.65 5.60
CA GLY A 105 -10.92 4.75 5.74
C GLY A 105 -10.39 6.01 6.43
N ASP A 106 -9.09 6.10 6.74
CA ASP A 106 -8.52 7.29 7.37
C ASP A 106 -8.33 8.45 6.37
N ALA A 107 -8.38 8.18 5.07
CA ALA A 107 -8.30 9.22 4.04
C ALA A 107 -9.62 10.00 3.96
N PRO A 108 -9.59 11.34 3.91
CA PRO A 108 -10.81 12.16 3.90
C PRO A 108 -11.69 11.91 2.66
N SER A 109 -11.10 11.51 1.55
CA SER A 109 -11.81 11.20 0.31
C SER A 109 -12.61 9.88 0.35
N ASP A 110 -12.38 9.01 1.33
CA ASP A 110 -13.05 7.71 1.42
C ASP A 110 -14.58 7.83 1.46
N ALA A 111 -15.09 8.85 2.16
CA ALA A 111 -16.53 9.09 2.26
C ALA A 111 -17.20 9.46 0.92
N ASN A 112 -16.44 10.08 0.00
CA ASN A 112 -16.94 10.66 -1.24
C ASN A 112 -16.55 9.87 -2.48
N PHE A 113 -15.62 8.94 -2.36
CA PHE A 113 -15.18 8.14 -3.50
C PHE A 113 -16.28 7.15 -3.92
N PRO A 114 -16.60 7.00 -5.22
CA PRO A 114 -17.65 6.09 -5.71
C PRO A 114 -17.14 4.64 -5.63
N PHE A 115 -17.27 4.04 -4.46
CA PHE A 115 -16.65 2.79 -4.05
C PHE A 115 -17.24 1.53 -4.68
N ASP A 116 -18.52 1.58 -5.09
CA ASP A 116 -19.28 0.43 -5.59
C ASP A 116 -19.55 0.49 -7.10
N TYR A 117 -18.71 1.18 -7.84
CA TYR A 117 -18.87 1.23 -9.29
C TYR A 117 -18.50 -0.10 -9.94
N GLU A 118 -19.49 -0.84 -10.41
CA GLU A 118 -19.28 -1.99 -11.30
C GLU A 118 -19.15 -1.48 -12.75
N PHE A 119 -17.93 -1.49 -13.27
CA PHE A 119 -17.69 -1.23 -14.70
C PHE A 119 -18.37 -2.33 -15.54
N LYS A 120 -19.47 -2.01 -16.17
CA LYS A 120 -20.14 -2.90 -17.12
C LYS A 120 -19.46 -2.72 -18.49
N MET A 121 -18.60 -3.65 -18.86
CA MET A 121 -18.07 -3.67 -20.23
C MET A 121 -19.23 -3.72 -21.26
N PRO A 122 -19.21 -2.88 -22.29
CA PRO A 122 -20.16 -2.98 -23.39
C PRO A 122 -20.13 -4.39 -23.99
N SER A 123 -21.29 -4.98 -24.25
CA SER A 123 -21.43 -6.38 -24.71
C SER A 123 -20.72 -6.70 -26.03
N PHE A 124 -20.32 -5.69 -26.81
CA PHE A 124 -19.57 -5.92 -28.06
C PHE A 124 -18.10 -6.32 -27.85
N ALA A 125 -17.54 -6.10 -26.67
CA ALA A 125 -16.17 -6.54 -26.32
C ALA A 125 -16.08 -8.04 -26.05
N MET A 126 -17.20 -8.76 -26.00
CA MET A 126 -17.28 -10.20 -25.67
C MET A 126 -17.20 -11.14 -26.89
N GLY A 127 -16.69 -10.66 -28.04
CA GLY A 127 -16.50 -11.52 -29.23
C GLY A 127 -15.43 -12.62 -29.09
N THR A 128 -14.77 -12.75 -27.96
CA THR A 128 -13.69 -13.73 -27.72
C THR A 128 -14.01 -14.70 -26.59
N GLY A 129 -15.09 -15.46 -26.73
CA GLY A 129 -15.25 -16.81 -26.14
C GLY A 129 -14.99 -17.04 -24.64
N MET A 130 -14.88 -16.02 -23.79
CA MET A 130 -14.73 -16.19 -22.33
C MET A 130 -16.10 -16.09 -21.64
N ASN A 131 -16.69 -17.24 -21.35
CA ASN A 131 -17.89 -17.34 -20.51
C ASN A 131 -17.56 -17.00 -19.05
N PHE A 132 -17.70 -15.74 -18.67
CA PHE A 132 -17.81 -15.38 -17.25
C PHE A 132 -19.24 -15.68 -16.80
N LYS A 133 -19.45 -16.75 -16.03
CA LYS A 133 -20.70 -16.98 -15.30
C LYS A 133 -20.86 -15.84 -14.30
N SER A 134 -21.78 -14.92 -14.56
CA SER A 134 -22.26 -13.99 -13.55
C SER A 134 -23.08 -14.78 -12.52
N GLU A 135 -22.53 -14.98 -11.33
CA GLU A 135 -23.32 -15.41 -10.20
C GLU A 135 -24.33 -14.30 -9.88
N LYS A 136 -25.62 -14.63 -9.86
CA LYS A 136 -26.68 -13.72 -9.40
C LYS A 136 -26.41 -13.40 -7.94
N LYS A 137 -25.84 -12.22 -7.65
CA LYS A 137 -25.83 -11.69 -6.29
C LYS A 137 -27.25 -11.35 -5.88
N GLU A 138 -27.68 -11.83 -4.71
CA GLU A 138 -28.91 -11.40 -4.07
C GLU A 138 -28.91 -9.89 -3.92
N GLU A 139 -29.96 -9.22 -4.37
CA GLU A 139 -30.14 -7.77 -4.25
C GLU A 139 -30.17 -7.40 -2.76
N LYS A 140 -29.08 -6.86 -2.25
CA LYS A 140 -29.08 -6.16 -0.97
C LYS A 140 -29.91 -4.87 -1.09
N PRO A 141 -30.54 -4.40 0.01
CA PRO A 141 -31.23 -3.11 -0.01
C PRO A 141 -30.29 -2.03 -0.55
N LYS A 142 -30.72 -1.30 -1.57
CA LYS A 142 -29.94 -0.23 -2.21
C LYS A 142 -29.66 0.85 -1.17
N GLU A 143 -28.42 0.96 -0.72
CA GLU A 143 -27.93 2.21 -0.16
C GLU A 143 -28.03 3.31 -1.24
N PRO A 144 -28.20 4.58 -0.84
CA PRO A 144 -28.31 5.67 -1.80
C PRO A 144 -27.11 5.61 -2.76
N GLU A 145 -27.40 5.47 -4.06
CA GLU A 145 -26.39 5.36 -5.10
C GLU A 145 -25.47 6.57 -5.03
N LYS A 146 -24.19 6.34 -4.68
CA LYS A 146 -23.16 7.38 -4.89
C LYS A 146 -23.18 7.73 -6.37
N ASN A 147 -23.21 9.03 -6.69
CA ASN A 147 -23.23 9.45 -8.09
C ASN A 147 -21.91 9.07 -8.74
N VAL A 148 -21.96 8.23 -9.78
CA VAL A 148 -20.77 7.76 -10.51
C VAL A 148 -20.29 8.77 -11.55
N ASP A 149 -21.08 9.80 -11.85
CA ASP A 149 -20.79 10.79 -12.89
C ASP A 149 -19.90 11.92 -12.37
N PHE A 150 -19.85 12.14 -11.05
CA PHE A 150 -18.97 13.13 -10.43
C PHE A 150 -18.64 12.78 -8.99
N THR A 151 -17.52 13.33 -8.50
CA THR A 151 -17.10 13.26 -7.10
C THR A 151 -16.98 14.67 -6.53
N ASN A 152 -17.58 14.90 -5.36
CA ASN A 152 -17.40 16.14 -4.62
C ASN A 152 -16.10 16.09 -3.82
N TYR A 153 -15.21 17.05 -4.04
CA TYR A 153 -13.96 17.21 -3.27
C TYR A 153 -14.24 18.05 -2.02
N GLU A 154 -14.94 17.46 -1.05
CA GLU A 154 -15.37 18.17 0.16
C GLU A 154 -14.20 18.48 1.10
N GLU A 155 -13.13 17.74 1.01
CA GLU A 155 -11.89 17.92 1.77
C GLU A 155 -11.12 19.19 1.41
N GLY A 156 -11.40 19.81 0.25
CA GLY A 156 -10.75 21.02 -0.21
C GLY A 156 -9.23 20.84 -0.32
N ILE A 157 -8.45 21.68 0.38
CA ILE A 157 -6.98 21.60 0.38
C ILE A 157 -6.43 20.48 1.30
N TYR A 158 -7.27 19.90 2.13
CA TYR A 158 -6.85 18.90 3.12
C TYR A 158 -6.79 17.50 2.52
N VAL A 159 -5.86 17.31 1.57
CA VAL A 159 -5.60 16.04 0.90
C VAL A 159 -4.24 15.51 1.31
N GLY A 160 -4.12 14.21 1.53
CA GLY A 160 -2.88 13.54 1.91
C GLY A 160 -2.29 14.09 3.20
N TYR A 161 -0.97 14.37 3.24
CA TYR A 161 -0.28 14.84 4.45
C TYR A 161 -0.90 16.10 5.04
N ARG A 162 -1.46 17.02 4.22
CA ARG A 162 -2.11 18.23 4.70
C ARG A 162 -3.29 17.92 5.62
N TYR A 163 -4.03 16.85 5.32
CA TYR A 163 -5.09 16.38 6.20
C TYR A 163 -4.53 15.75 7.47
N PHE A 164 -3.65 14.76 7.33
CA PHE A 164 -3.14 14.01 8.47
C PHE A 164 -2.41 14.90 9.46
N ASP A 165 -1.55 15.80 8.99
CA ASP A 165 -0.76 16.69 9.85
C ASP A 165 -1.64 17.78 10.49
N THR A 166 -2.53 18.41 9.71
CA THR A 166 -3.38 19.50 10.23
C THR A 166 -4.34 19.01 11.31
N PHE A 167 -4.91 17.82 11.15
CA PHE A 167 -5.88 17.27 12.09
C PHE A 167 -5.27 16.28 13.10
N GLY A 168 -3.95 16.19 13.17
CA GLY A 168 -3.23 15.33 14.12
C GLY A 168 -3.62 13.86 14.02
N LYS A 169 -3.87 13.37 12.81
CA LYS A 169 -4.26 11.97 12.60
C LYS A 169 -3.07 11.05 12.70
N GLU A 170 -3.24 9.94 13.41
CA GLU A 170 -2.23 8.89 13.47
C GLU A 170 -1.97 8.30 12.09
N VAL A 171 -0.69 8.07 11.78
CA VAL A 171 -0.24 7.47 10.52
C VAL A 171 0.77 6.37 10.77
N SER A 172 0.82 5.39 9.88
CA SER A 172 1.85 4.34 9.95
C SER A 172 3.21 4.91 9.55
N TYR A 173 3.26 5.67 8.46
CA TYR A 173 4.43 6.44 8.04
C TYR A 173 3.97 7.79 7.48
N PRO A 174 4.56 8.91 7.92
CA PRO A 174 4.22 10.22 7.38
C PRO A 174 4.76 10.41 5.96
N PHE A 175 4.17 11.36 5.23
CA PHE A 175 4.75 11.88 3.99
C PHE A 175 6.20 12.34 4.24
N GLY A 176 7.08 12.04 3.29
CA GLY A 176 8.50 12.39 3.42
C GLY A 176 9.32 11.46 4.32
N HIS A 177 8.70 10.44 4.94
CA HIS A 177 9.45 9.46 5.72
C HIS A 177 10.43 8.69 4.85
N GLY A 178 11.62 8.49 5.38
CA GLY A 178 12.64 7.65 4.77
C GLY A 178 13.93 7.71 5.58
N LEU A 179 14.45 6.55 5.91
CA LEU A 179 15.73 6.40 6.60
C LEU A 179 16.86 6.23 5.59
N SER A 180 18.05 6.51 6.05
CA SER A 180 19.30 6.32 5.30
C SER A 180 20.30 5.57 6.17
N TYR A 181 21.36 5.04 5.59
CA TYR A 181 22.48 4.49 6.36
C TYR A 181 23.37 5.59 6.94
N THR A 182 23.17 6.83 6.49
CA THR A 182 23.86 8.02 7.01
C THR A 182 22.86 8.96 7.67
N ALA A 183 23.32 9.73 8.64
CA ALA A 183 22.56 10.82 9.26
C ALA A 183 23.01 12.16 8.66
N PHE A 184 22.08 13.13 8.65
CA PHE A 184 22.33 14.50 8.18
C PHE A 184 21.87 15.47 9.25
N ASP A 185 22.74 16.44 9.58
CA ASP A 185 22.37 17.57 10.42
C ASP A 185 22.09 18.79 9.53
N TYR A 186 20.98 19.46 9.79
CA TYR A 186 20.54 20.64 9.06
C TYR A 186 20.64 21.86 9.97
N ALA A 187 21.30 22.91 9.49
CA ALA A 187 21.30 24.23 10.12
C ALA A 187 20.78 25.26 9.12
N VAL A 188 19.97 26.20 9.62
CA VAL A 188 19.50 27.36 8.85
C VAL A 188 20.21 28.57 9.43
N GLU A 189 20.98 29.30 8.58
CA GLU A 189 21.65 30.53 8.93
C GLU A 189 20.77 31.75 8.63
#